data_cd7cc32795fd5816121fa5ea04024d61
#
_entry.id   cd7cc32795fd5816121fa5ea04024d61
#
_cell.length_a   1.000
_cell.length_b   1.000
_cell.length_c   1.000
_cell.angle_alpha   90.00
_cell.angle_beta   90.00
_cell.angle_gamma   90.00
#
_symmetry.space_group_name_H-M   'P 1'
#
loop_
_entity.id
_entity.type
_entity.pdbx_description
1 polymer ?
#
loop_
_entity_poly.entity_id
_entity_poly.type
_entity_poly.pdbx_seq_one_letter_code
_entity_poly.pdbx_strand_id
1 'polypeptide(L)'
;MKITNEQNLPDAIVRAITNDPYDPKGSDISATRLLQPPRINMLTQQHWDEIDEDASDRIFSLLGQSVHHIIERAAQDGDLVEQRLFVNNDITNGWTLSGQFDYLPSNGQLTDFKVTSAWSALDALTNGKSEWEAQLNILDWLVRHNQ
;
A
#
# COMPACT_ATOMS: atom_id res chain seq x y z
N MET A 1 4.08 -8.63 15.75
CA MET A 1 3.33 -7.36 16.00
C MET A 1 2.00 -7.71 16.63
N LYS A 2 1.58 -6.99 17.66
CA LYS A 2 0.34 -7.19 18.38
C LYS A 2 -0.56 -5.96 18.23
N ILE A 3 -1.84 -6.17 17.94
CA ILE A 3 -2.83 -5.09 17.89
C ILE A 3 -3.46 -4.91 19.27
N THR A 4 -3.40 -3.70 19.80
CA THR A 4 -4.08 -3.29 21.04
C THR A 4 -5.35 -2.52 20.73
N ASN A 5 -6.21 -2.28 21.74
CA ASN A 5 -7.42 -1.48 21.59
C ASN A 5 -7.57 -0.56 22.82
N GLU A 6 -6.63 0.36 22.98
CA GLU A 6 -6.62 1.29 24.11
C GLU A 6 -7.70 2.36 24.00
N GLN A 7 -8.14 2.66 22.75
CA GLN A 7 -9.20 3.61 22.47
C GLN A 7 -10.62 3.01 22.54
N ASN A 8 -10.75 1.74 22.95
CA ASN A 8 -12.04 1.04 23.08
C ASN A 8 -12.91 1.10 21.80
N LEU A 9 -12.28 0.88 20.63
CA LEU A 9 -13.01 0.73 19.39
C LEU A 9 -13.96 -0.48 19.45
N PRO A 10 -15.10 -0.45 18.73
CA PRO A 10 -15.98 -1.61 18.62
C PRO A 10 -15.25 -2.86 18.14
N ASP A 11 -15.54 -4.02 18.75
CA ASP A 11 -14.89 -5.30 18.41
C ASP A 11 -14.92 -5.64 16.93
N ALA A 12 -15.97 -5.25 16.21
CA ALA A 12 -16.08 -5.49 14.77
C ALA A 12 -14.98 -4.75 14.00
N ILE A 13 -14.63 -3.53 14.41
CA ILE A 13 -13.56 -2.71 13.82
C ILE A 13 -12.21 -3.36 14.13
N VAL A 14 -11.97 -3.73 15.38
CA VAL A 14 -10.72 -4.38 15.79
C VAL A 14 -10.50 -5.68 15.02
N ARG A 15 -11.54 -6.51 14.88
CA ARG A 15 -11.46 -7.75 14.08
C ARG A 15 -11.18 -7.48 12.60
N ALA A 16 -11.79 -6.44 12.01
CA ALA A 16 -11.52 -6.08 10.62
C ALA A 16 -10.05 -5.68 10.42
N ILE A 17 -9.48 -4.93 11.35
CA ILE A 17 -8.06 -4.51 11.32
C ILE A 17 -7.13 -5.71 11.54
N THR A 18 -7.45 -6.60 12.48
CA THR A 18 -6.60 -7.75 12.82
C THR A 18 -6.62 -8.81 11.71
N ASN A 19 -7.71 -8.94 10.99
CA ASN A 19 -7.90 -9.91 9.90
C ASN A 19 -7.56 -9.31 8.52
N ASP A 20 -6.64 -8.34 8.47
CA ASP A 20 -6.18 -7.76 7.22
C ASP A 20 -5.64 -8.88 6.29
N PRO A 21 -6.24 -9.07 5.10
CA PRO A 21 -5.86 -10.12 4.16
C PRO A 21 -4.55 -9.84 3.41
N TYR A 22 -3.81 -8.79 3.78
CA TYR A 22 -2.57 -8.46 3.10
C TYR A 22 -1.58 -9.62 3.13
N ASP A 23 -1.26 -10.13 1.96
CA ASP A 23 -0.25 -11.16 1.73
C ASP A 23 0.83 -10.62 0.78
N PRO A 24 2.12 -10.56 1.17
CA PRO A 24 3.20 -10.15 0.29
C PRO A 24 3.43 -11.09 -0.91
N LYS A 25 2.78 -12.27 -0.94
CA LYS A 25 2.77 -13.23 -2.07
C LYS A 25 4.16 -13.58 -2.61
N GLY A 26 5.13 -13.77 -1.72
CA GLY A 26 6.48 -14.23 -2.11
C GLY A 26 7.36 -13.16 -2.75
N SER A 27 7.09 -11.88 -2.56
CA SER A 27 8.05 -10.83 -2.90
C SER A 27 9.07 -10.61 -1.78
N ASP A 28 10.30 -10.28 -2.15
CA ASP A 28 11.35 -9.92 -1.19
C ASP A 28 11.11 -8.50 -0.65
N ILE A 29 10.63 -7.59 -1.51
CA ILE A 29 10.33 -6.22 -1.14
C ILE A 29 9.14 -5.68 -1.94
N SER A 30 8.28 -4.88 -1.29
CA SER A 30 7.20 -4.15 -1.98
C SER A 30 7.64 -2.73 -2.35
N ALA A 31 6.97 -2.12 -3.34
CA ALA A 31 7.17 -0.72 -3.73
C ALA A 31 7.10 0.23 -2.53
N THR A 32 6.10 0.06 -1.67
CA THR A 32 5.94 0.88 -0.45
C THR A 32 7.10 0.70 0.53
N ARG A 33 7.57 -0.54 0.74
CA ARG A 33 8.72 -0.81 1.62
C ARG A 33 10.03 -0.30 1.06
N LEU A 34 10.19 -0.30 -0.26
CA LEU A 34 11.38 0.22 -0.93
C LEU A 34 11.59 1.72 -0.64
N LEU A 35 10.49 2.47 -0.44
CA LEU A 35 10.52 3.89 -0.13
C LEU A 35 10.80 4.21 1.34
N GLN A 36 10.69 3.23 2.21
CA GLN A 36 11.01 3.43 3.62
C GLN A 36 12.52 3.41 3.87
N PRO A 37 13.03 4.16 4.86
CA PRO A 37 14.42 4.08 5.24
C PRO A 37 14.86 2.64 5.53
N PRO A 38 15.94 2.13 4.94
CA PRO A 38 16.36 0.72 5.07
C PRO A 38 16.54 0.27 6.52
N ARG A 39 17.02 1.17 7.39
CA ARG A 39 17.19 0.90 8.81
C ARG A 39 15.86 0.64 9.52
N ILE A 40 14.82 1.40 9.18
CA ILE A 40 13.48 1.21 9.75
C ILE A 40 12.93 -0.16 9.32
N ASN A 41 13.05 -0.49 8.04
CA ASN A 41 12.62 -1.80 7.53
C ASN A 41 13.33 -2.95 8.25
N MET A 42 14.63 -2.85 8.44
CA MET A 42 15.42 -3.88 9.12
C MET A 42 14.98 -4.02 10.59
N LEU A 43 14.88 -2.93 11.33
CA LEU A 43 14.47 -2.95 12.73
C LEU A 43 13.03 -3.45 12.90
N THR A 44 12.11 -3.05 12.04
CA THR A 44 10.72 -3.53 12.06
C THR A 44 10.67 -5.06 11.87
N GLN A 45 11.48 -5.60 10.97
CA GLN A 45 11.54 -7.05 10.79
C GLN A 45 12.15 -7.78 11.98
N GLN A 46 13.25 -7.25 12.53
CA GLN A 46 13.94 -7.86 13.68
C GLN A 46 13.09 -7.88 14.96
N HIS A 47 12.29 -6.84 15.16
CA HIS A 47 11.49 -6.64 16.37
C HIS A 47 9.98 -6.79 16.12
N TRP A 48 9.58 -7.47 15.04
CA TRP A 48 8.17 -7.60 14.65
C TRP A 48 7.25 -8.06 15.79
N ASP A 49 7.70 -9.04 16.56
CA ASP A 49 6.92 -9.61 17.67
C ASP A 49 6.89 -8.72 18.93
N GLU A 50 7.75 -7.70 18.98
CA GLU A 50 7.85 -6.74 20.09
C GLU A 50 7.06 -5.46 19.81
N ILE A 51 6.55 -5.26 18.58
CA ILE A 51 5.81 -4.07 18.19
C ILE A 51 4.36 -4.22 18.61
N ASP A 52 3.89 -3.28 19.43
CA ASP A 52 2.48 -3.07 19.72
C ASP A 52 1.98 -1.86 18.92
N GLU A 53 0.81 -1.98 18.31
CA GLU A 53 0.15 -0.92 17.53
C GLU A 53 -1.32 -0.86 17.96
N ASP A 54 -1.83 0.35 18.21
CA ASP A 54 -3.24 0.48 18.58
C ASP A 54 -4.14 0.42 17.33
N ALA A 55 -5.29 -0.23 17.45
CA ALA A 55 -6.23 -0.36 16.34
C ALA A 55 -6.67 0.99 15.77
N SER A 56 -6.70 2.06 16.60
CA SER A 56 -7.03 3.42 16.14
C SER A 56 -6.05 3.97 15.10
N ASP A 57 -4.79 3.57 15.15
CA ASP A 57 -3.76 4.01 14.20
C ASP A 57 -3.98 3.43 12.79
N ARG A 58 -4.79 2.36 12.69
CA ARG A 58 -5.12 1.67 11.44
C ARG A 58 -6.47 2.05 10.83
N ILE A 59 -7.19 2.99 11.42
CA ILE A 59 -8.51 3.41 10.91
C ILE A 59 -8.42 3.95 9.48
N PHE A 60 -7.40 4.75 9.16
CA PHE A 60 -7.22 5.25 7.79
C PHE A 60 -6.89 4.14 6.80
N SER A 61 -6.14 3.11 7.22
CA SER A 61 -5.88 1.93 6.38
C SER A 61 -7.17 1.17 6.08
N LEU A 62 -8.02 0.94 7.10
CA LEU A 62 -9.32 0.29 6.93
C LEU A 62 -10.26 1.10 6.01
N LEU A 63 -10.29 2.42 6.15
CA LEU A 63 -11.05 3.31 5.26
C LEU A 63 -10.49 3.25 3.83
N GLY A 64 -9.17 3.22 3.68
CA GLY A 64 -8.51 3.04 2.39
C GLY A 64 -8.98 1.77 1.69
N GLN A 65 -8.90 0.62 2.35
CA GLN A 65 -9.38 -0.66 1.82
C GLN A 65 -10.85 -0.60 1.39
N SER A 66 -11.70 0.09 2.16
CA SER A 66 -13.11 0.26 1.81
C SER A 66 -13.30 1.09 0.54
N VAL A 67 -12.52 2.17 0.37
CA VAL A 67 -12.55 3.01 -0.84
C VAL A 67 -12.06 2.22 -2.05
N HIS A 68 -10.95 1.50 -1.94
CA HIS A 68 -10.39 0.65 -3.00
C HIS A 68 -11.43 -0.39 -3.46
N HIS A 69 -12.08 -1.07 -2.53
CA HIS A 69 -13.14 -2.03 -2.86
C HIS A 69 -14.36 -1.40 -3.56
N ILE A 70 -14.69 -0.14 -3.26
CA ILE A 70 -15.77 0.59 -3.96
C ILE A 70 -15.33 0.93 -5.38
N ILE A 71 -14.09 1.38 -5.57
CA ILE A 71 -13.54 1.74 -6.87
C ILE A 71 -13.40 0.51 -7.77
N GLU A 72 -12.94 -0.62 -7.22
CA GLU A 72 -12.88 -1.90 -7.93
C GLU A 72 -14.23 -2.27 -8.59
N ARG A 73 -15.35 -2.05 -7.89
CA ARG A 73 -16.69 -2.32 -8.43
C ARG A 73 -17.13 -1.35 -9.54
N ALA A 74 -16.46 -0.21 -9.66
CA ALA A 74 -16.77 0.82 -10.67
C ALA A 74 -15.96 0.61 -11.98
N ALA A 75 -15.03 -0.33 -12.00
CA ALA A 75 -14.21 -0.63 -13.18
C ALA A 75 -15.06 -1.05 -14.39
N GLN A 76 -14.61 -0.64 -15.57
CA GLN A 76 -15.24 -0.95 -16.85
C GLN A 76 -14.46 -2.06 -17.59
N ASP A 77 -15.05 -2.60 -18.64
CA ASP A 77 -14.38 -3.58 -19.48
C ASP A 77 -13.07 -3.01 -20.05
N GLY A 78 -11.98 -3.74 -19.82
CA GLY A 78 -10.63 -3.34 -20.24
C GLY A 78 -9.84 -2.54 -19.20
N ASP A 79 -10.45 -2.14 -18.08
CA ASP A 79 -9.72 -1.54 -16.98
C ASP A 79 -9.04 -2.62 -16.13
N LEU A 80 -7.88 -2.29 -15.59
CA LEU A 80 -7.16 -3.14 -14.63
C LEU A 80 -7.24 -2.49 -13.25
N VAL A 81 -7.65 -3.27 -12.24
CA VAL A 81 -7.83 -2.80 -10.86
C VAL A 81 -7.16 -3.73 -9.86
N GLU A 82 -6.59 -3.16 -8.80
CA GLU A 82 -6.01 -3.88 -7.66
C GLU A 82 -5.03 -5.00 -8.07
N GLN A 83 -4.30 -4.81 -9.19
CA GLN A 83 -3.38 -5.82 -9.66
C GLN A 83 -2.01 -5.69 -9.01
N ARG A 84 -1.53 -6.81 -8.48
CA ARG A 84 -0.17 -6.92 -7.98
C ARG A 84 0.75 -7.44 -9.07
N LEU A 85 1.79 -6.68 -9.33
CA LEU A 85 2.85 -6.98 -10.30
C LEU A 85 4.12 -7.40 -9.60
N PHE A 86 4.94 -8.20 -10.29
CA PHE A 86 6.21 -8.70 -9.77
C PHE A 86 7.28 -8.55 -10.84
N VAL A 87 8.46 -8.12 -10.44
CA VAL A 87 9.65 -8.11 -11.30
C VAL A 87 10.83 -8.70 -10.54
N ASN A 88 11.52 -9.64 -11.17
CA ASN A 88 12.78 -10.20 -10.72
C ASN A 88 13.69 -10.26 -11.94
N ASN A 89 14.69 -9.39 -12.02
CA ASN A 89 15.63 -9.30 -13.14
C ASN A 89 16.98 -8.72 -12.68
N ASP A 90 17.88 -8.46 -13.63
CA ASP A 90 19.20 -7.92 -13.33
C ASP A 90 19.15 -6.54 -12.66
N ILE A 91 18.15 -5.72 -12.95
CA ILE A 91 17.98 -4.39 -12.33
C ILE A 91 17.67 -4.52 -10.84
N THR A 92 16.87 -5.52 -10.47
CA THR A 92 16.52 -5.80 -9.08
C THR A 92 17.58 -6.64 -8.36
N ASN A 93 18.68 -6.95 -9.03
CA ASN A 93 19.78 -7.77 -8.50
C ASN A 93 19.29 -9.12 -7.94
N GLY A 94 18.32 -9.73 -8.62
CA GLY A 94 17.74 -11.03 -8.24
C GLY A 94 16.67 -10.95 -7.12
N TRP A 95 16.37 -9.76 -6.60
CA TRP A 95 15.27 -9.58 -5.67
C TRP A 95 13.94 -9.53 -6.40
N THR A 96 12.91 -10.10 -5.82
CA THR A 96 11.55 -9.99 -6.33
C THR A 96 10.91 -8.73 -5.77
N LEU A 97 10.84 -7.68 -6.59
CA LEU A 97 10.09 -6.47 -6.28
C LEU A 97 8.61 -6.67 -6.63
N SER A 98 7.72 -6.31 -5.72
CA SER A 98 6.29 -6.28 -6.01
C SER A 98 5.69 -4.90 -5.78
N GLY A 99 4.61 -4.61 -6.51
CA GLY A 99 3.76 -3.44 -6.30
C GLY A 99 2.34 -3.74 -6.72
N GLN A 100 1.40 -3.23 -5.97
CA GLN A 100 -0.01 -3.28 -6.33
C GLN A 100 -0.45 -1.87 -6.68
N PHE A 101 -0.99 -1.69 -7.88
CA PHE A 101 -1.60 -0.44 -8.27
C PHE A 101 -3.12 -0.54 -8.09
N ASP A 102 -3.75 0.62 -7.86
CA ASP A 102 -5.17 0.67 -7.58
C ASP A 102 -6.00 0.61 -8.87
N TYR A 103 -5.63 1.42 -9.87
CA TYR A 103 -6.44 1.55 -11.08
C TYR A 103 -5.60 1.94 -12.30
N LEU A 104 -5.76 1.18 -13.37
CA LEU A 104 -5.18 1.46 -14.68
C LEU A 104 -6.28 1.32 -15.74
N PRO A 105 -6.91 2.43 -16.16
CA PRO A 105 -7.93 2.40 -17.19
C PRO A 105 -7.34 2.08 -18.58
N SER A 106 -8.19 1.68 -19.50
CA SER A 106 -7.81 1.32 -20.86
C SER A 106 -7.10 2.46 -21.63
N ASN A 107 -7.25 3.72 -21.20
CA ASN A 107 -6.51 4.87 -21.75
C ASN A 107 -5.06 4.98 -21.25
N GLY A 108 -4.64 4.10 -20.31
CA GLY A 108 -3.26 3.99 -19.85
C GLY A 108 -2.83 4.98 -18.77
N GLN A 109 -3.73 5.67 -18.11
CA GLN A 109 -3.41 6.58 -17.00
C GLN A 109 -3.39 5.86 -15.66
N LEU A 110 -2.21 5.46 -15.17
CA LEU A 110 -2.05 4.85 -13.86
C LEU A 110 -2.49 5.81 -12.75
N THR A 111 -3.35 5.32 -11.86
CA THR A 111 -3.90 6.09 -10.74
C THR A 111 -3.72 5.32 -9.44
N ASP A 112 -3.36 6.05 -8.38
CA ASP A 112 -3.20 5.53 -7.01
C ASP A 112 -4.03 6.42 -6.07
N PHE A 113 -4.99 5.83 -5.36
CA PHE A 113 -5.93 6.54 -4.50
C PHE A 113 -5.41 6.58 -3.06
N LYS A 114 -5.42 7.76 -2.45
CA LYS A 114 -4.92 7.96 -1.08
C LYS A 114 -6.03 8.44 -0.15
N VAL A 115 -6.39 7.62 0.81
CA VAL A 115 -7.27 8.02 1.93
C VAL A 115 -6.39 8.52 3.06
N THR A 116 -6.51 9.79 3.39
CA THR A 116 -5.63 10.45 4.35
C THR A 116 -6.34 11.57 5.11
N SER A 117 -5.69 12.13 6.14
CA SER A 117 -6.24 13.28 6.87
C SER A 117 -6.30 14.54 5.99
N ALA A 118 -7.23 15.46 6.31
CA ALA A 118 -7.35 16.73 5.60
C ALA A 118 -6.03 17.54 5.61
N TRP A 119 -5.28 17.50 6.69
CA TRP A 119 -3.99 18.16 6.80
C TRP A 119 -2.94 17.57 5.86
N SER A 120 -2.88 16.24 5.77
CA SER A 120 -1.96 15.56 4.85
C SER A 120 -2.35 15.78 3.38
N ALA A 121 -3.65 15.87 3.09
CA ALA A 121 -4.13 16.21 1.76
C ALA A 121 -3.77 17.65 1.37
N LEU A 122 -3.97 18.61 2.28
CA LEU A 122 -3.61 20.01 2.05
C LEU A 122 -2.10 20.18 1.84
N ASP A 123 -1.28 19.52 2.66
CA ASP A 123 0.16 19.52 2.53
C ASP A 123 0.59 18.94 1.17
N ALA A 124 -0.01 17.83 0.73
CA ALA A 124 0.27 17.24 -0.58
C ALA A 124 -0.07 18.18 -1.74
N LEU A 125 -1.18 18.91 -1.65
CA LEU A 125 -1.60 19.88 -2.68
C LEU A 125 -0.70 21.13 -2.72
N THR A 126 -0.14 21.51 -1.58
CA THR A 126 0.65 22.75 -1.46
C THR A 126 2.14 22.51 -1.74
N ASN A 127 2.70 21.47 -1.18
CA ASN A 127 4.13 21.19 -1.16
C ASN A 127 4.53 19.96 -2.04
N GLY A 128 3.55 19.19 -2.50
CA GLY A 128 3.79 17.89 -3.09
C GLY A 128 4.13 16.82 -2.04
N LYS A 129 4.11 15.57 -2.42
CA LYS A 129 4.57 14.43 -1.60
C LYS A 129 5.47 13.53 -2.43
N SER A 130 6.77 13.73 -2.28
CA SER A 130 7.79 12.98 -3.03
C SER A 130 7.66 11.45 -2.86
N GLU A 131 7.18 11.00 -1.71
CA GLU A 131 6.93 9.57 -1.45
C GLU A 131 5.81 9.01 -2.34
N TRP A 132 4.73 9.77 -2.54
CA TRP A 132 3.63 9.35 -3.41
C TRP A 132 4.05 9.36 -4.89
N GLU A 133 4.79 10.38 -5.29
CA GLU A 133 5.36 10.46 -6.64
C GLU A 133 6.31 9.30 -6.91
N ALA A 134 7.20 9.00 -5.98
CA ALA A 134 8.13 7.89 -6.09
C ALA A 134 7.41 6.54 -6.12
N GLN A 135 6.36 6.35 -5.30
CA GLN A 135 5.54 5.13 -5.35
C GLN A 135 4.90 4.95 -6.73
N LEU A 136 4.28 6.01 -7.26
CA LEU A 136 3.62 5.96 -8.57
C LEU A 136 4.61 5.67 -9.69
N ASN A 137 5.83 6.26 -9.64
CA ASN A 137 6.89 5.98 -10.60
C ASN A 137 7.38 4.52 -10.54
N ILE A 138 7.49 3.92 -9.35
CA ILE A 138 7.83 2.51 -9.20
C ILE A 138 6.71 1.63 -9.78
N LEU A 139 5.46 1.96 -9.52
CA LEU A 139 4.31 1.22 -10.05
C LEU A 139 4.23 1.33 -11.59
N ASP A 140 4.46 2.50 -12.16
CA ASP A 140 4.55 2.68 -13.62
C ASP A 140 5.69 1.85 -14.22
N TRP A 141 6.84 1.84 -13.56
CA TRP A 141 7.97 1.00 -13.98
C TRP A 141 7.60 -0.49 -13.93
N LEU A 142 6.92 -0.97 -12.87
CA LEU A 142 6.44 -2.34 -12.77
C LEU A 142 5.45 -2.68 -13.90
N VAL A 143 4.51 -1.79 -14.20
CA VAL A 143 3.54 -1.97 -15.31
C VAL A 143 4.28 -2.17 -16.62
N ARG A 144 5.24 -1.32 -16.97
CA ARG A 144 6.02 -1.40 -18.21
C ARG A 144 6.87 -2.68 -18.34
N HIS A 145 7.25 -3.29 -17.24
CA HIS A 145 8.06 -4.53 -17.24
C HIS A 145 7.21 -5.81 -17.15
N ASN A 146 5.90 -5.68 -17.07
CA ASN A 146 4.94 -6.79 -17.09
C ASN A 146 4.03 -6.80 -18.33
N GLN A 147 4.23 -5.87 -19.27
CA GLN A 147 3.48 -5.79 -20.55
C GLN A 147 4.06 -6.68 -21.65
#